data_3e23497d4affefbad76fd612703c1e82
#
_entry.id   3e23497d4affefbad76fd612703c1e82
#
_cell.length_a   1.000
_cell.length_b   1.000
_cell.length_c   1.000
_cell.angle_alpha   90.00
_cell.angle_beta   90.00
_cell.angle_gamma   90.00
#
_symmetry.space_group_name_H-M   'P 1'
#
loop_
_entity.id
_entity.type
_entity.pdbx_description
1 polymer ?
#
loop_
_entity_poly.entity_id
_entity_poly.type
_entity_poly.pdbx_seq_one_letter_code
_entity_poly.pdbx_strand_id
1 'polypeptide(L)'
;VTAARTPGRLSPRWRQRGALSLLLGPSVLLIAVFVIAPACYGVYLAFTDTQLTGWAARDPQFVGLENFRHLLGSEDFLASLGRTGQFVFWSAIVGQTLLGMLAALLLRAKWLRGKGLFGSLVLLPMVVPEVVASLTWASVLSSDDSGTFNRLLAMFGSGAAAPLQDSPMLSVIIINVWRGIALAMIMFQAALEDVPDELIEAARMDGAGALQVFRHVTLPLIRGPVFLYLLLTTITTVGVFGLVYFLTQGGPGQDTELSSIYIFQRAFQYSQIGMGSAASVILLVLLMVLGLTYARLAKVKV
;
A
#
# COMPACT_ATOMS: atom_id res chain seq x y z
N VAL A 1 38.89 59.00 24.10
CA VAL A 1 38.94 58.08 22.99
C VAL A 1 37.88 57.00 23.30
N THR A 2 36.70 57.13 22.72
CA THR A 2 35.56 56.24 22.91
C THR A 2 35.65 55.11 21.86
N ALA A 3 35.92 53.88 22.31
CA ALA A 3 35.92 52.69 21.46
C ALA A 3 34.50 52.32 21.02
N ALA A 4 34.21 52.46 19.73
CA ALA A 4 32.99 52.01 19.12
C ALA A 4 32.86 50.48 19.21
N ARG A 5 31.84 49.97 19.92
CA ARG A 5 31.48 48.55 19.94
C ARG A 5 30.95 48.16 18.57
N THR A 6 31.70 47.38 17.82
CA THR A 6 31.23 46.73 16.60
C THR A 6 30.09 45.75 16.94
N PRO A 7 28.94 45.81 16.24
CA PRO A 7 27.88 44.87 16.47
C PRO A 7 28.36 43.46 16.13
N GLY A 8 28.19 42.50 17.07
CA GLY A 8 28.65 41.14 16.97
C GLY A 8 28.09 40.46 15.73
N ARG A 9 28.96 40.06 14.81
CA ARG A 9 28.62 39.19 13.67
C ARG A 9 28.16 37.88 14.26
N LEU A 10 26.86 37.57 14.10
CA LEU A 10 26.30 36.25 14.39
C LEU A 10 27.20 35.20 13.75
N SER A 11 27.54 34.16 14.51
CA SER A 11 28.40 33.08 14.01
C SER A 11 27.82 32.45 12.75
N PRO A 12 28.64 31.96 11.80
CA PRO A 12 28.15 31.37 10.53
C PRO A 12 27.09 30.30 10.71
N ARG A 13 27.11 29.56 11.82
CA ARG A 13 26.15 28.51 12.17
C ARG A 13 24.73 29.05 12.46
N TRP A 14 24.59 30.23 13.04
CA TRP A 14 23.30 30.86 13.31
C TRP A 14 22.62 31.36 12.02
N ARG A 15 23.41 31.92 11.10
CA ARG A 15 22.92 32.38 9.79
C ARG A 15 22.47 31.19 8.94
N GLN A 16 23.19 30.07 8.96
CA GLN A 16 22.81 28.84 8.26
C GLN A 16 21.54 28.23 8.87
N ARG A 17 21.40 28.19 10.20
CA ARG A 17 20.16 27.69 10.85
C ARG A 17 18.96 28.57 10.54
N GLY A 18 19.10 29.89 10.55
CA GLY A 18 18.03 30.82 10.18
C GLY A 18 17.61 30.70 8.73
N ALA A 19 18.56 30.53 7.82
CA ALA A 19 18.27 30.28 6.40
C ALA A 19 17.56 28.93 6.18
N LEU A 20 18.00 27.86 6.87
CA LEU A 20 17.36 26.55 6.84
C LEU A 20 15.93 26.59 7.40
N SER A 21 15.73 27.30 8.54
CA SER A 21 14.39 27.46 9.13
C SER A 21 13.45 28.25 8.20
N LEU A 22 13.96 29.26 7.47
CA LEU A 22 13.17 30.02 6.52
C LEU A 22 12.79 29.21 5.28
N LEU A 23 13.68 28.35 4.80
CA LEU A 23 13.46 27.48 3.65
C LEU A 23 12.54 26.30 3.98
N LEU A 24 12.75 25.65 5.13
CA LEU A 24 11.98 24.46 5.55
C LEU A 24 10.71 24.82 6.32
N GLY A 25 10.64 26.01 6.91
CA GLY A 25 9.52 26.47 7.75
C GLY A 25 8.17 26.33 7.09
N PRO A 26 7.96 26.84 5.87
CA PRO A 26 6.68 26.71 5.17
C PRO A 26 6.26 25.25 4.95
N SER A 27 7.19 24.38 4.55
CA SER A 27 6.91 22.95 4.33
C SER A 27 6.57 22.23 5.64
N VAL A 28 7.31 22.51 6.71
CA VAL A 28 7.05 21.94 8.04
C VAL A 28 5.72 22.42 8.58
N LEU A 29 5.38 23.72 8.39
CA LEU A 29 4.09 24.27 8.80
C LEU A 29 2.94 23.58 8.06
N LEU A 30 3.05 23.41 6.75
CA LEU A 30 2.02 22.72 5.94
C LEU A 30 1.84 21.27 6.41
N ILE A 31 2.91 20.54 6.66
CA ILE A 31 2.84 19.18 7.19
C ILE A 31 2.20 19.18 8.58
N ALA A 32 2.58 20.11 9.45
CA ALA A 32 2.02 20.20 10.80
C ALA A 32 0.51 20.47 10.78
N VAL A 33 0.05 21.41 9.94
CA VAL A 33 -1.35 21.82 9.89
C VAL A 33 -2.22 20.83 9.12
N PHE A 34 -1.75 20.31 7.99
CA PHE A 34 -2.60 19.49 7.09
C PHE A 34 -2.43 17.98 7.26
N VAL A 35 -1.36 17.53 7.93
CA VAL A 35 -1.12 16.10 8.15
C VAL A 35 -1.15 15.77 9.64
N ILE A 36 -0.30 16.43 10.45
CA ILE A 36 -0.15 16.07 11.85
C ILE A 36 -1.38 16.47 12.68
N ALA A 37 -1.90 17.69 12.50
CA ALA A 37 -3.05 18.16 13.29
C ALA A 37 -4.31 17.32 13.05
N PRO A 38 -4.74 17.00 11.79
CA PRO A 38 -5.86 16.08 11.57
C PRO A 38 -5.60 14.67 12.10
N ALA A 39 -4.37 14.16 11.99
CA ALA A 39 -4.02 12.86 12.54
C ALA A 39 -4.16 12.82 14.08
N CYS A 40 -3.63 13.85 14.77
CA CYS A 40 -3.81 14.00 16.22
C CYS A 40 -5.27 14.12 16.61
N TYR A 41 -6.06 14.86 15.82
CA TYR A 41 -7.50 14.97 16.05
C TYR A 41 -8.20 13.62 15.86
N GLY A 42 -7.86 12.86 14.81
CA GLY A 42 -8.37 11.50 14.62
C GLY A 42 -8.02 10.56 15.78
N VAL A 43 -6.79 10.67 16.31
CA VAL A 43 -6.40 9.94 17.52
C VAL A 43 -7.24 10.37 18.74
N TYR A 44 -7.49 11.66 18.92
CA TYR A 44 -8.36 12.16 19.99
C TYR A 44 -9.79 11.58 19.87
N LEU A 45 -10.38 11.60 18.67
CA LEU A 45 -11.71 11.04 18.41
C LEU A 45 -11.80 9.55 18.78
N ALA A 46 -10.73 8.79 18.66
CA ALA A 46 -10.68 7.37 19.02
C ALA A 46 -11.00 7.11 20.50
N PHE A 47 -10.82 8.10 21.38
CA PHE A 47 -11.12 8.04 22.80
C PHE A 47 -12.48 8.65 23.19
N THR A 48 -13.30 8.99 22.20
CA THR A 48 -14.61 9.60 22.40
C THR A 48 -15.73 8.74 21.80
N ASP A 49 -16.96 8.96 22.23
CA ASP A 49 -18.16 8.36 21.65
C ASP A 49 -18.73 9.14 20.46
N THR A 50 -17.93 10.00 19.83
CA THR A 50 -18.35 10.89 18.73
C THR A 50 -19.12 10.14 17.65
N GLN A 51 -20.27 10.71 17.26
CA GLN A 51 -21.13 10.22 16.19
C GLN A 51 -21.37 11.32 15.16
N LEU A 52 -21.85 10.97 13.95
CA LEU A 52 -22.25 11.95 12.93
C LEU A 52 -23.62 12.58 13.22
N THR A 53 -24.49 11.86 13.94
CA THR A 53 -25.86 12.26 14.22
C THR A 53 -26.21 11.97 15.68
N GLY A 54 -27.28 12.59 16.16
CA GLY A 54 -27.76 12.34 17.50
C GLY A 54 -27.11 13.22 18.58
N TRP A 55 -27.22 12.81 19.83
CA TRP A 55 -26.69 13.54 20.99
C TRP A 55 -25.16 13.58 21.00
N ALA A 56 -24.51 12.46 20.79
CA ALA A 56 -23.06 12.34 20.80
C ALA A 56 -22.36 13.08 19.62
N ALA A 57 -23.12 13.60 18.65
CA ALA A 57 -22.61 14.53 17.65
C ALA A 57 -22.49 15.97 18.19
N ARG A 58 -23.33 16.33 19.19
CA ARG A 58 -23.37 17.69 19.78
C ARG A 58 -22.52 17.80 21.02
N ASP A 59 -22.50 16.74 21.82
CA ASP A 59 -21.78 16.69 23.10
C ASP A 59 -21.05 15.35 23.24
N PRO A 60 -19.95 15.14 22.48
CA PRO A 60 -19.19 13.90 22.54
C PRO A 60 -18.49 13.75 23.88
N GLN A 61 -18.66 12.59 24.51
CA GLN A 61 -18.05 12.28 25.80
C GLN A 61 -16.72 11.54 25.62
N PHE A 62 -15.80 11.78 26.55
CA PHE A 62 -14.54 11.03 26.59
C PHE A 62 -14.79 9.65 27.25
N VAL A 63 -14.65 8.58 26.45
CA VAL A 63 -14.89 7.19 26.89
C VAL A 63 -13.60 6.38 27.13
N GLY A 64 -12.45 7.03 27.04
CA GLY A 64 -11.16 6.38 27.27
C GLY A 64 -10.91 5.22 26.30
N LEU A 65 -10.62 4.02 26.84
CA LEU A 65 -10.27 2.83 26.05
C LEU A 65 -11.49 1.95 25.68
N GLU A 66 -12.70 2.40 25.88
CA GLU A 66 -13.91 1.58 25.66
C GLU A 66 -14.03 1.15 24.18
N ASN A 67 -13.85 2.08 23.23
CA ASN A 67 -13.86 1.76 21.81
C ASN A 67 -12.84 0.68 21.45
N PHE A 68 -11.64 0.76 22.01
CA PHE A 68 -10.57 -0.22 21.76
C PHE A 68 -10.92 -1.59 22.32
N ARG A 69 -11.49 -1.65 23.53
CA ARG A 69 -11.93 -2.92 24.13
C ARG A 69 -13.04 -3.56 23.31
N HIS A 70 -14.01 -2.77 22.87
CA HIS A 70 -15.09 -3.24 22.03
C HIS A 70 -14.56 -3.81 20.71
N LEU A 71 -13.66 -3.09 20.02
CA LEU A 71 -13.08 -3.55 18.75
C LEU A 71 -12.26 -4.83 18.92
N LEU A 72 -11.40 -4.89 19.93
CA LEU A 72 -10.56 -6.09 20.19
C LEU A 72 -11.38 -7.30 20.65
N GLY A 73 -12.60 -7.10 21.13
CA GLY A 73 -13.57 -8.15 21.43
C GLY A 73 -14.54 -8.46 20.29
N SER A 74 -14.51 -7.70 19.20
CA SER A 74 -15.41 -7.87 18.04
C SER A 74 -14.87 -8.90 17.06
N GLU A 75 -15.62 -9.98 16.83
CA GLU A 75 -15.27 -11.00 15.84
C GLU A 75 -15.20 -10.38 14.42
N ASP A 76 -16.11 -9.47 14.06
CA ASP A 76 -16.15 -8.81 12.77
C ASP A 76 -14.87 -8.01 12.52
N PHE A 77 -14.41 -7.22 13.51
CA PHE A 77 -13.19 -6.43 13.39
C PHE A 77 -11.95 -7.32 13.25
N LEU A 78 -11.84 -8.34 14.07
CA LEU A 78 -10.72 -9.29 14.00
C LEU A 78 -10.72 -10.06 12.68
N ALA A 79 -11.89 -10.45 12.18
CA ALA A 79 -12.03 -11.08 10.87
C ALA A 79 -11.62 -10.12 9.74
N SER A 80 -11.98 -8.82 9.82
CA SER A 80 -11.55 -7.81 8.84
C SER A 80 -10.03 -7.63 8.81
N LEU A 81 -9.36 -7.68 9.98
CA LEU A 81 -7.89 -7.68 10.07
C LEU A 81 -7.29 -8.93 9.42
N GLY A 82 -7.88 -10.11 9.65
CA GLY A 82 -7.46 -11.37 9.03
C GLY A 82 -7.58 -11.33 7.49
N ARG A 83 -8.72 -10.85 6.97
CA ARG A 83 -8.95 -10.66 5.53
C ARG A 83 -7.97 -9.65 4.93
N THR A 84 -7.69 -8.55 5.64
CA THR A 84 -6.67 -7.58 5.22
C THR A 84 -5.28 -8.22 5.16
N GLY A 85 -4.91 -8.99 6.16
CA GLY A 85 -3.66 -9.75 6.17
C GLY A 85 -3.55 -10.73 4.99
N GLN A 86 -4.60 -11.49 4.72
CA GLN A 86 -4.70 -12.39 3.55
C GLN A 86 -4.57 -11.63 2.23
N PHE A 87 -5.30 -10.53 2.08
CA PHE A 87 -5.26 -9.68 0.88
C PHE A 87 -3.87 -9.11 0.63
N VAL A 88 -3.23 -8.54 1.65
CA VAL A 88 -1.87 -7.98 1.57
C VAL A 88 -0.85 -9.08 1.24
N PHE A 89 -0.93 -10.21 1.91
CA PHE A 89 0.01 -11.30 1.69
C PHE A 89 -0.04 -11.82 0.26
N TRP A 90 -1.21 -12.17 -0.24
CA TRP A 90 -1.33 -12.76 -1.57
C TRP A 90 -1.21 -11.75 -2.69
N SER A 91 -1.74 -10.52 -2.53
CA SER A 91 -1.64 -9.53 -3.60
C SER A 91 -0.29 -8.80 -3.60
N ALA A 92 0.10 -8.16 -2.50
CA ALA A 92 1.28 -7.30 -2.45
C ALA A 92 2.57 -8.10 -2.29
N ILE A 93 2.65 -8.95 -1.23
CA ILE A 93 3.89 -9.64 -0.90
C ILE A 93 4.18 -10.76 -1.91
N VAL A 94 3.19 -11.54 -2.31
CA VAL A 94 3.40 -12.65 -3.25
C VAL A 94 3.21 -12.19 -4.69
N GLY A 95 1.99 -11.82 -5.07
CA GLY A 95 1.61 -11.58 -6.46
C GLY A 95 2.39 -10.46 -7.13
N GLN A 96 2.30 -9.25 -6.59
CA GLN A 96 2.98 -8.07 -7.16
C GLN A 96 4.50 -8.22 -7.12
N THR A 97 5.07 -8.75 -6.03
CA THR A 97 6.51 -8.90 -5.90
C THR A 97 7.05 -9.93 -6.90
N LEU A 98 6.44 -11.11 -7.00
CA LEU A 98 6.91 -12.15 -7.92
C LEU A 98 6.73 -11.74 -9.38
N LEU A 99 5.54 -11.26 -9.75
CA LEU A 99 5.27 -10.88 -11.15
C LEU A 99 6.01 -9.61 -11.55
N GLY A 100 6.17 -8.64 -10.65
CA GLY A 100 6.98 -7.45 -10.89
C GLY A 100 8.47 -7.77 -11.05
N MET A 101 9.02 -8.67 -10.21
CA MET A 101 10.39 -9.16 -10.36
C MET A 101 10.56 -9.91 -11.68
N LEU A 102 9.61 -10.77 -12.04
CA LEU A 102 9.63 -11.48 -13.32
C LEU A 102 9.60 -10.51 -14.49
N ALA A 103 8.73 -9.50 -14.46
CA ALA A 103 8.66 -8.48 -15.49
C ALA A 103 9.97 -7.68 -15.62
N ALA A 104 10.59 -7.29 -14.50
CA ALA A 104 11.87 -6.60 -14.49
C ALA A 104 13.00 -7.47 -15.07
N LEU A 105 13.06 -8.75 -14.71
CA LEU A 105 14.02 -9.70 -15.27
C LEU A 105 13.84 -9.91 -16.78
N LEU A 106 12.59 -9.97 -17.25
CA LEU A 106 12.28 -10.08 -18.68
C LEU A 106 12.75 -8.83 -19.44
N LEU A 107 12.55 -7.64 -18.90
CA LEU A 107 13.04 -6.40 -19.50
C LEU A 107 14.57 -6.32 -19.58
N ARG A 108 15.27 -6.90 -18.61
CA ARG A 108 16.74 -7.03 -18.62
C ARG A 108 17.22 -8.06 -19.65
N ALA A 109 16.43 -9.07 -19.97
CA ALA A 109 16.82 -10.16 -20.86
C ALA A 109 17.19 -9.66 -22.28
N LYS A 110 18.40 -10.01 -22.79
CA LYS A 110 18.90 -9.53 -24.10
C LYS A 110 18.11 -10.12 -25.28
N TRP A 111 17.45 -11.26 -25.09
CA TRP A 111 16.66 -11.96 -26.13
C TRP A 111 15.25 -11.38 -26.32
N LEU A 112 14.70 -10.64 -25.37
CA LEU A 112 13.36 -10.07 -25.46
C LEU A 112 13.33 -8.96 -26.51
N ARG A 113 12.56 -9.19 -27.57
CA ARG A 113 12.23 -8.18 -28.59
C ARG A 113 10.97 -7.42 -28.19
N GLY A 114 10.89 -6.12 -28.46
CA GLY A 114 9.72 -5.33 -28.14
C GLY A 114 9.59 -4.94 -26.64
N LYS A 115 10.73 -4.80 -25.94
CA LYS A 115 10.77 -4.39 -24.52
C LYS A 115 9.94 -3.15 -24.20
N GLY A 116 9.97 -2.15 -25.09
CA GLY A 116 9.19 -0.93 -24.93
C GLY A 116 7.68 -1.22 -24.88
N LEU A 117 7.17 -2.03 -25.83
CA LEU A 117 5.76 -2.41 -25.86
C LEU A 117 5.38 -3.22 -24.61
N PHE A 118 6.20 -4.23 -24.26
CA PHE A 118 5.96 -5.02 -23.06
C PHE A 118 5.92 -4.16 -21.78
N GLY A 119 6.92 -3.29 -21.60
CA GLY A 119 6.98 -2.37 -20.48
C GLY A 119 5.77 -1.43 -20.44
N SER A 120 5.39 -0.84 -21.57
CA SER A 120 4.21 0.03 -21.68
C SER A 120 2.92 -0.70 -21.30
N LEU A 121 2.73 -1.95 -21.74
CA LEU A 121 1.56 -2.75 -21.40
C LEU A 121 1.48 -3.06 -19.90
N VAL A 122 2.62 -3.34 -19.26
CA VAL A 122 2.68 -3.58 -17.81
C VAL A 122 2.42 -2.29 -17.02
N LEU A 123 2.76 -1.12 -17.57
CA LEU A 123 2.55 0.18 -16.93
C LEU A 123 1.10 0.70 -17.04
N LEU A 124 0.34 0.27 -18.05
CA LEU A 124 -1.02 0.75 -18.30
C LEU A 124 -1.94 0.68 -17.06
N PRO A 125 -1.98 -0.43 -16.29
CA PRO A 125 -2.85 -0.53 -15.11
C PRO A 125 -2.61 0.55 -14.05
N MET A 126 -1.37 1.00 -13.90
CA MET A 126 -1.00 2.00 -12.91
C MET A 126 -1.57 3.39 -13.22
N VAL A 127 -1.76 3.70 -14.52
CA VAL A 127 -2.28 5.00 -14.96
C VAL A 127 -3.80 5.08 -14.83
N VAL A 128 -4.48 3.93 -14.81
CA VAL A 128 -5.94 3.88 -14.70
C VAL A 128 -6.39 4.28 -13.28
N PRO A 129 -7.27 5.29 -13.13
CA PRO A 129 -7.82 5.64 -11.82
C PRO A 129 -8.48 4.44 -11.15
N GLU A 130 -8.30 4.30 -9.83
CA GLU A 130 -8.74 3.13 -9.07
C GLU A 130 -10.23 2.82 -9.23
N VAL A 131 -11.07 3.86 -9.17
CA VAL A 131 -12.52 3.71 -9.34
C VAL A 131 -12.87 3.21 -10.74
N VAL A 132 -12.23 3.75 -11.77
CA VAL A 132 -12.45 3.33 -13.16
C VAL A 132 -12.04 1.88 -13.36
N ALA A 133 -10.87 1.50 -12.83
CA ALA A 133 -10.39 0.12 -12.86
C ALA A 133 -11.42 -0.83 -12.21
N SER A 134 -11.90 -0.46 -11.01
CA SER A 134 -12.87 -1.29 -10.26
C SER A 134 -14.18 -1.49 -11.02
N LEU A 135 -14.78 -0.41 -11.55
CA LEU A 135 -16.02 -0.48 -12.32
C LEU A 135 -15.85 -1.24 -13.64
N THR A 136 -14.69 -1.08 -14.29
CA THR A 136 -14.37 -1.84 -15.51
C THR A 136 -14.27 -3.33 -15.20
N TRP A 137 -13.55 -3.71 -14.14
CA TRP A 137 -13.44 -5.11 -13.74
C TRP A 137 -14.77 -5.69 -13.23
N ALA A 138 -15.61 -4.89 -12.55
CA ALA A 138 -16.96 -5.30 -12.17
C ALA A 138 -17.80 -5.67 -13.40
N SER A 139 -17.71 -4.86 -14.47
CA SER A 139 -18.38 -5.14 -15.73
C SER A 139 -17.79 -6.35 -16.47
N VAL A 140 -16.46 -6.50 -16.47
CA VAL A 140 -15.77 -7.65 -17.10
C VAL A 140 -16.14 -8.96 -16.40
N LEU A 141 -16.19 -8.97 -15.07
CA LEU A 141 -16.47 -10.15 -14.23
C LEU A 141 -17.94 -10.30 -13.86
N SER A 142 -18.85 -9.53 -14.49
CA SER A 142 -20.29 -9.68 -14.27
C SER A 142 -20.73 -11.11 -14.56
N SER A 143 -21.61 -11.63 -13.71
CA SER A 143 -22.19 -12.97 -13.84
C SER A 143 -23.23 -13.07 -14.96
N ASP A 144 -23.66 -11.92 -15.49
CA ASP A 144 -24.63 -11.85 -16.56
C ASP A 144 -24.02 -12.27 -17.91
N ASP A 145 -24.86 -12.61 -18.87
CA ASP A 145 -24.45 -12.91 -20.26
C ASP A 145 -23.73 -11.72 -20.94
N SER A 146 -23.86 -10.52 -20.39
CA SER A 146 -23.17 -9.31 -20.85
C SER A 146 -21.71 -9.28 -20.43
N GLY A 147 -21.31 -10.02 -19.37
CA GLY A 147 -19.94 -10.03 -18.83
C GLY A 147 -18.94 -10.54 -19.87
N THR A 148 -17.88 -9.74 -20.11
CA THR A 148 -16.84 -10.10 -21.10
C THR A 148 -16.17 -11.43 -20.76
N PHE A 149 -15.97 -11.71 -19.47
CA PHE A 149 -15.38 -12.97 -19.00
C PHE A 149 -16.27 -14.17 -19.37
N ASN A 150 -17.57 -14.08 -19.14
CA ASN A 150 -18.51 -15.14 -19.47
C ASN A 150 -18.67 -15.34 -20.98
N ARG A 151 -18.61 -14.26 -21.76
CA ARG A 151 -18.59 -14.39 -23.24
C ARG A 151 -17.35 -15.13 -23.74
N LEU A 152 -16.18 -14.87 -23.13
CA LEU A 152 -14.97 -15.62 -23.46
C LEU A 152 -15.09 -17.09 -23.07
N LEU A 153 -15.61 -17.41 -21.87
CA LEU A 153 -15.83 -18.78 -21.44
C LEU A 153 -16.80 -19.53 -22.38
N ALA A 154 -17.86 -18.88 -22.81
CA ALA A 154 -18.82 -19.45 -23.74
C ALA A 154 -18.19 -19.80 -25.11
N MET A 155 -17.23 -19.02 -25.60
CA MET A 155 -16.47 -19.32 -26.82
C MET A 155 -15.65 -20.62 -26.70
N PHE A 156 -15.25 -21.00 -25.49
CA PHE A 156 -14.54 -22.26 -25.21
C PHE A 156 -15.48 -23.39 -24.74
N GLY A 157 -16.79 -23.19 -24.81
CA GLY A 157 -17.79 -24.19 -24.41
C GLY A 157 -17.89 -24.38 -22.89
N SER A 158 -17.36 -23.46 -22.09
CA SER A 158 -17.43 -23.47 -20.62
C SER A 158 -18.72 -22.81 -20.14
N GLY A 159 -19.28 -23.28 -19.02
CA GLY A 159 -20.44 -22.67 -18.37
C GLY A 159 -20.15 -21.27 -17.83
N ALA A 160 -21.20 -20.51 -17.54
CA ALA A 160 -21.10 -19.21 -16.92
C ALA A 160 -20.48 -19.33 -15.53
N ALA A 161 -19.64 -18.35 -15.16
CA ALA A 161 -18.99 -18.23 -13.87
C ALA A 161 -19.36 -16.90 -13.21
N ALA A 162 -19.35 -16.87 -11.89
CA ALA A 162 -19.62 -15.68 -11.09
C ALA A 162 -18.43 -15.36 -10.17
N PRO A 163 -17.25 -14.95 -10.70
CA PRO A 163 -16.02 -14.83 -9.91
C PRO A 163 -16.14 -13.90 -8.70
N LEU A 164 -16.97 -12.86 -8.80
CA LEU A 164 -17.20 -11.91 -7.70
C LEU A 164 -18.12 -12.46 -6.61
N GLN A 165 -18.88 -13.54 -6.91
CA GLN A 165 -19.71 -14.25 -5.93
C GLN A 165 -19.04 -15.52 -5.41
N ASP A 166 -18.45 -16.33 -6.31
CA ASP A 166 -17.88 -17.64 -5.98
C ASP A 166 -16.51 -17.55 -5.31
N SER A 167 -15.72 -16.54 -5.69
CA SER A 167 -14.35 -16.35 -5.21
C SER A 167 -14.00 -14.86 -5.12
N PRO A 168 -14.73 -14.07 -4.32
CA PRO A 168 -14.61 -12.61 -4.32
C PRO A 168 -13.23 -12.13 -3.87
N MET A 169 -12.66 -12.72 -2.82
CA MET A 169 -11.32 -12.35 -2.32
C MET A 169 -10.24 -12.63 -3.38
N LEU A 170 -10.30 -13.76 -4.07
CA LEU A 170 -9.36 -14.07 -5.15
C LEU A 170 -9.47 -13.07 -6.30
N SER A 171 -10.69 -12.69 -6.69
CA SER A 171 -10.94 -11.69 -7.73
C SER A 171 -10.31 -10.34 -7.37
N VAL A 172 -10.53 -9.87 -6.14
CA VAL A 172 -9.95 -8.61 -5.64
C VAL A 172 -8.42 -8.69 -5.59
N ILE A 173 -7.84 -9.82 -5.15
CA ILE A 173 -6.39 -10.07 -5.14
C ILE A 173 -5.82 -9.97 -6.55
N ILE A 174 -6.39 -10.66 -7.54
CA ILE A 174 -5.92 -10.65 -8.93
C ILE A 174 -5.92 -9.24 -9.51
N ILE A 175 -6.99 -8.48 -9.28
CA ILE A 175 -7.11 -7.12 -9.79
C ILE A 175 -6.09 -6.19 -9.11
N ASN A 176 -5.88 -6.34 -7.80
CA ASN A 176 -4.85 -5.57 -7.09
C ASN A 176 -3.44 -5.93 -7.54
N VAL A 177 -3.17 -7.21 -7.81
CA VAL A 177 -1.90 -7.66 -8.40
C VAL A 177 -1.69 -7.02 -9.77
N TRP A 178 -2.69 -7.08 -10.66
CA TRP A 178 -2.64 -6.47 -11.99
C TRP A 178 -2.28 -4.98 -11.93
N ARG A 179 -2.83 -4.23 -10.98
CA ARG A 179 -2.50 -2.81 -10.80
C ARG A 179 -1.10 -2.58 -10.23
N GLY A 180 -0.67 -3.40 -9.28
CA GLY A 180 0.56 -3.18 -8.53
C GLY A 180 1.84 -3.69 -9.19
N ILE A 181 1.74 -4.56 -10.20
CA ILE A 181 2.92 -5.11 -10.91
C ILE A 181 3.80 -4.00 -11.49
N ALA A 182 3.21 -2.92 -11.98
CA ALA A 182 3.92 -1.81 -12.61
C ALA A 182 4.95 -1.16 -11.68
N LEU A 183 4.54 -0.82 -10.46
CA LEU A 183 5.44 -0.22 -9.47
C LEU A 183 6.56 -1.19 -9.08
N ALA A 184 6.23 -2.47 -8.88
CA ALA A 184 7.20 -3.51 -8.60
C ALA A 184 8.23 -3.65 -9.73
N MET A 185 7.76 -3.69 -10.97
CA MET A 185 8.62 -3.77 -12.16
C MET A 185 9.61 -2.60 -12.23
N ILE A 186 9.13 -1.36 -12.05
CA ILE A 186 10.00 -0.16 -12.10
C ILE A 186 11.07 -0.23 -11.00
N MET A 187 10.67 -0.50 -9.75
CA MET A 187 11.60 -0.52 -8.62
C MET A 187 12.63 -1.64 -8.75
N PHE A 188 12.21 -2.81 -9.20
CA PHE A 188 13.13 -3.94 -9.38
C PHE A 188 14.00 -3.78 -10.61
N GLN A 189 13.49 -3.17 -11.69
CA GLN A 189 14.32 -2.84 -12.87
C GLN A 189 15.46 -1.91 -12.48
N ALA A 190 15.18 -0.81 -11.78
CA ALA A 190 16.22 0.09 -11.29
C ALA A 190 17.23 -0.62 -10.40
N ALA A 191 16.75 -1.46 -9.46
CA ALA A 191 17.63 -2.23 -8.58
C ALA A 191 18.50 -3.25 -9.34
N LEU A 192 17.98 -3.84 -10.40
CA LEU A 192 18.71 -4.81 -11.24
C LEU A 192 19.76 -4.11 -12.13
N GLU A 193 19.55 -2.86 -12.53
CA GLU A 193 20.52 -2.07 -13.30
C GLU A 193 21.78 -1.74 -12.49
N ASP A 194 21.66 -1.64 -11.15
CA ASP A 194 22.78 -1.41 -10.23
C ASP A 194 23.66 -2.67 -9.99
N VAL A 195 23.23 -3.85 -10.47
CA VAL A 195 24.00 -5.09 -10.31
C VAL A 195 25.07 -5.18 -11.39
N PRO A 196 26.39 -5.17 -11.04
CA PRO A 196 27.49 -5.25 -11.99
C PRO A 196 27.43 -6.55 -12.84
N ASP A 197 27.54 -6.40 -14.16
CA ASP A 197 27.50 -7.56 -15.06
C ASP A 197 28.70 -8.49 -14.84
N GLU A 198 29.84 -7.97 -14.39
CA GLU A 198 31.06 -8.74 -14.09
C GLU A 198 30.83 -9.84 -13.04
N LEU A 199 30.00 -9.56 -12.01
CA LEU A 199 29.66 -10.55 -10.98
C LEU A 199 28.77 -11.67 -11.53
N ILE A 200 27.89 -11.33 -12.47
CA ILE A 200 27.02 -12.30 -13.14
C ILE A 200 27.85 -13.18 -14.08
N GLU A 201 28.78 -12.58 -14.82
CA GLU A 201 29.68 -13.29 -15.75
C GLU A 201 30.64 -14.20 -15.00
N ALA A 202 31.25 -13.74 -13.90
CA ALA A 202 32.11 -14.56 -13.07
C ALA A 202 31.38 -15.80 -12.53
N ALA A 203 30.16 -15.61 -11.97
CA ALA A 203 29.37 -16.76 -11.49
C ALA A 203 29.01 -17.77 -12.61
N ARG A 204 28.78 -17.29 -13.83
CA ARG A 204 28.55 -18.16 -14.99
C ARG A 204 29.81 -18.92 -15.42
N MET A 205 30.98 -18.29 -15.33
CA MET A 205 32.26 -18.97 -15.58
C MET A 205 32.52 -20.07 -14.56
N ASP A 206 32.06 -19.91 -13.32
CA ASP A 206 32.09 -20.94 -12.26
C ASP A 206 31.01 -22.02 -12.46
N GLY A 207 30.24 -22.00 -13.56
CA GLY A 207 29.25 -23.02 -13.91
C GLY A 207 27.86 -22.79 -13.27
N ALA A 208 27.61 -21.64 -12.67
CA ALA A 208 26.29 -21.34 -12.06
C ALA A 208 25.19 -21.16 -13.11
N GLY A 209 24.10 -21.92 -12.96
CA GLY A 209 22.86 -21.71 -13.74
C GLY A 209 22.13 -20.41 -13.40
N ALA A 210 21.19 -20.00 -14.24
CA ALA A 210 20.47 -18.72 -14.10
C ALA A 210 19.80 -18.54 -12.72
N LEU A 211 19.15 -19.57 -12.18
CA LEU A 211 18.52 -19.54 -10.85
C LEU A 211 19.56 -19.43 -9.72
N GLN A 212 20.72 -20.07 -9.87
CA GLN A 212 21.81 -19.97 -8.90
C GLN A 212 22.40 -18.55 -8.88
N VAL A 213 22.66 -17.98 -10.06
CA VAL A 213 23.09 -16.57 -10.20
C VAL A 213 22.07 -15.63 -9.56
N PHE A 214 20.78 -15.79 -9.86
CA PHE A 214 19.74 -14.96 -9.25
C PHE A 214 19.73 -15.07 -7.73
N ARG A 215 19.70 -16.29 -7.18
CA ARG A 215 19.55 -16.52 -5.73
C ARG A 215 20.81 -16.14 -4.93
N HIS A 216 22.00 -16.36 -5.47
CA HIS A 216 23.26 -16.21 -4.70
C HIS A 216 24.03 -14.92 -5.03
N VAL A 217 23.79 -14.31 -6.19
CA VAL A 217 24.46 -13.07 -6.60
C VAL A 217 23.45 -11.91 -6.66
N THR A 218 22.44 -12.01 -7.53
CA THR A 218 21.54 -10.88 -7.82
C THR A 218 20.67 -10.51 -6.62
N LEU A 219 19.91 -11.46 -6.08
CA LEU A 219 18.95 -11.21 -4.99
C LEU A 219 19.61 -10.67 -3.71
N PRO A 220 20.77 -11.18 -3.25
CA PRO A 220 21.48 -10.59 -2.11
C PRO A 220 21.92 -9.15 -2.33
N LEU A 221 22.32 -8.77 -3.55
CA LEU A 221 22.73 -7.42 -3.89
C LEU A 221 21.56 -6.45 -3.89
N ILE A 222 20.38 -6.86 -4.40
CA ILE A 222 19.18 -6.01 -4.48
C ILE A 222 18.26 -6.13 -3.26
N ARG A 223 18.64 -6.84 -2.21
CA ARG A 223 17.78 -7.08 -1.03
C ARG A 223 17.25 -5.79 -0.40
N GLY A 224 18.07 -4.73 -0.35
CA GLY A 224 17.66 -3.43 0.19
C GLY A 224 16.46 -2.84 -0.57
N PRO A 225 16.55 -2.61 -1.88
CA PRO A 225 15.42 -2.22 -2.74
C PRO A 225 14.21 -3.15 -2.65
N VAL A 226 14.41 -4.47 -2.55
CA VAL A 226 13.30 -5.43 -2.39
C VAL A 226 12.57 -5.21 -1.07
N PHE A 227 13.28 -5.06 0.05
CA PHE A 227 12.65 -4.76 1.34
C PHE A 227 11.96 -3.39 1.36
N LEU A 228 12.55 -2.39 0.72
CA LEU A 228 11.92 -1.07 0.58
C LEU A 228 10.61 -1.16 -0.20
N TYR A 229 10.61 -1.90 -1.33
CA TYR A 229 9.39 -2.15 -2.09
C TYR A 229 8.34 -2.87 -1.24
N LEU A 230 8.71 -3.96 -0.55
CA LEU A 230 7.80 -4.72 0.31
C LEU A 230 7.19 -3.84 1.40
N LEU A 231 7.97 -2.97 2.02
CA LEU A 231 7.47 -2.01 3.01
C LEU A 231 6.44 -1.07 2.40
N LEU A 232 6.78 -0.42 1.27
CA LEU A 232 5.90 0.54 0.61
C LEU A 232 4.60 -0.13 0.13
N THR A 233 4.71 -1.28 -0.54
CA THR A 233 3.53 -1.98 -1.06
C THR A 233 2.64 -2.53 0.06
N THR A 234 3.21 -2.97 1.19
CA THR A 234 2.43 -3.40 2.36
C THR A 234 1.62 -2.24 2.93
N ILE A 235 2.26 -1.08 3.17
CA ILE A 235 1.58 0.10 3.72
C ILE A 235 0.45 0.57 2.78
N THR A 236 0.73 0.68 1.49
CA THR A 236 -0.26 1.14 0.50
C THR A 236 -1.41 0.14 0.33
N THR A 237 -1.12 -1.16 0.35
CA THR A 237 -2.14 -2.21 0.15
C THR A 237 -3.06 -2.37 1.38
N VAL A 238 -2.56 -2.19 2.61
CA VAL A 238 -3.43 -2.15 3.81
C VAL A 238 -4.45 -1.00 3.72
N GLY A 239 -4.05 0.12 3.12
CA GLY A 239 -4.92 1.30 2.92
C GLY A 239 -5.84 1.21 1.70
N VAL A 240 -5.81 0.14 0.92
CA VAL A 240 -6.70 -0.02 -0.26
C VAL A 240 -8.15 0.00 0.18
N PHE A 241 -8.88 0.98 -0.34
CA PHE A 241 -10.30 1.16 -0.07
C PHE A 241 -11.12 1.17 -1.37
N GLY A 242 -10.80 2.09 -2.27
CA GLY A 242 -11.60 2.35 -3.48
C GLY A 242 -11.76 1.12 -4.36
N LEU A 243 -10.67 0.34 -4.57
CA LEU A 243 -10.71 -0.88 -5.36
C LEU A 243 -11.79 -1.84 -4.83
N VAL A 244 -11.75 -2.15 -3.54
CA VAL A 244 -12.65 -3.14 -2.93
C VAL A 244 -14.06 -2.57 -2.79
N TYR A 245 -14.18 -1.29 -2.40
CA TYR A 245 -15.47 -0.65 -2.22
C TYR A 245 -16.28 -0.58 -3.51
N PHE A 246 -15.66 -0.16 -4.63
CA PHE A 246 -16.37 -0.04 -5.91
C PHE A 246 -16.52 -1.38 -6.64
N LEU A 247 -15.77 -2.42 -6.26
CA LEU A 247 -15.87 -3.75 -6.87
C LEU A 247 -16.90 -4.64 -6.17
N THR A 248 -16.85 -4.73 -4.83
CA THR A 248 -17.61 -5.68 -4.02
C THR A 248 -18.34 -5.07 -2.83
N GLN A 249 -18.02 -3.83 -2.45
CA GLN A 249 -18.51 -3.17 -1.22
C GLN A 249 -18.22 -3.97 0.07
N GLY A 250 -17.24 -4.87 0.04
CA GLY A 250 -16.92 -5.78 1.14
C GLY A 250 -17.61 -7.15 1.07
N GLY A 251 -18.50 -7.35 0.09
CA GLY A 251 -19.31 -8.56 -0.08
C GLY A 251 -18.74 -9.63 -1.04
N PRO A 252 -19.51 -10.69 -1.30
CA PRO A 252 -20.79 -11.05 -0.67
C PRO A 252 -20.63 -11.30 0.85
N GLY A 253 -21.70 -11.03 1.60
CA GLY A 253 -21.64 -11.07 3.06
C GLY A 253 -20.57 -10.10 3.59
N GLN A 254 -19.45 -10.62 4.05
CA GLN A 254 -18.28 -9.88 4.51
C GLN A 254 -16.96 -10.42 3.91
N ASP A 255 -17.03 -11.24 2.86
CA ASP A 255 -15.87 -12.02 2.36
C ASP A 255 -14.71 -11.15 1.89
N THR A 256 -14.97 -9.92 1.45
CA THR A 256 -13.96 -8.94 1.04
C THR A 256 -13.96 -7.68 1.91
N GLU A 257 -14.58 -7.74 3.10
CA GLU A 257 -14.56 -6.63 4.05
C GLU A 257 -13.18 -6.48 4.67
N LEU A 258 -12.33 -5.69 4.03
CA LEU A 258 -11.03 -5.31 4.57
C LEU A 258 -11.21 -4.31 5.72
N SER A 259 -10.16 -4.13 6.53
CA SER A 259 -10.19 -3.18 7.65
C SER A 259 -10.51 -1.75 7.20
N SER A 260 -10.07 -1.35 6.01
CA SER A 260 -10.43 -0.04 5.41
C SER A 260 -11.93 0.09 5.15
N ILE A 261 -12.58 -0.97 4.69
CA ILE A 261 -14.04 -1.02 4.47
C ILE A 261 -14.76 -1.00 5.82
N TYR A 262 -14.33 -1.83 6.77
CA TYR A 262 -14.88 -1.85 8.13
C TYR A 262 -14.85 -0.46 8.79
N ILE A 263 -13.69 0.22 8.73
CA ILE A 263 -13.51 1.56 9.26
C ILE A 263 -14.50 2.54 8.63
N PHE A 264 -14.63 2.52 7.30
CA PHE A 264 -15.56 3.38 6.56
C PHE A 264 -17.01 3.12 6.96
N GLN A 265 -17.42 1.85 7.04
CA GLN A 265 -18.78 1.48 7.43
C GLN A 265 -19.08 1.95 8.85
N ARG A 266 -18.20 1.68 9.83
CA ARG A 266 -18.38 2.13 11.21
C ARG A 266 -18.46 3.63 11.33
N ALA A 267 -17.52 4.37 10.71
CA ALA A 267 -17.46 5.82 10.80
C ALA A 267 -18.64 6.51 10.10
N PHE A 268 -18.95 6.10 8.86
CA PHE A 268 -19.85 6.86 7.98
C PHE A 268 -21.22 6.21 7.78
N GLN A 269 -21.31 4.89 7.62
CA GLN A 269 -22.61 4.22 7.43
C GLN A 269 -23.34 4.02 8.76
N TYR A 270 -22.61 3.65 9.82
CA TYR A 270 -23.19 3.48 11.17
C TYR A 270 -23.05 4.73 12.03
N SER A 271 -22.52 5.83 11.49
CA SER A 271 -22.36 7.11 12.20
C SER A 271 -21.47 7.05 13.46
N GLN A 272 -20.63 6.03 13.64
CA GLN A 272 -19.79 5.79 14.81
C GLN A 272 -18.36 6.28 14.58
N ILE A 273 -18.16 7.62 14.54
CA ILE A 273 -16.85 8.22 14.24
C ILE A 273 -15.79 7.81 15.25
N GLY A 274 -16.12 7.82 16.56
CA GLY A 274 -15.19 7.41 17.61
C GLY A 274 -14.69 5.97 17.43
N MET A 275 -15.61 5.05 17.09
CA MET A 275 -15.30 3.64 16.82
C MET A 275 -14.44 3.47 15.57
N GLY A 276 -14.80 4.15 14.47
CA GLY A 276 -14.01 4.13 13.22
C GLY A 276 -12.61 4.70 13.41
N SER A 277 -12.50 5.78 14.22
CA SER A 277 -11.21 6.38 14.57
C SER A 277 -10.36 5.42 15.42
N ALA A 278 -10.96 4.71 16.39
CA ALA A 278 -10.23 3.72 17.20
C ALA A 278 -9.73 2.54 16.34
N ALA A 279 -10.54 2.06 15.39
CA ALA A 279 -10.13 1.04 14.43
C ALA A 279 -8.96 1.52 13.55
N SER A 280 -9.00 2.79 13.12
CA SER A 280 -7.90 3.41 12.35
C SER A 280 -6.60 3.50 13.17
N VAL A 281 -6.70 3.84 14.47
CA VAL A 281 -5.53 3.89 15.37
C VAL A 281 -4.94 2.50 15.58
N ILE A 282 -5.76 1.46 15.76
CA ILE A 282 -5.27 0.07 15.84
C ILE A 282 -4.50 -0.29 14.56
N LEU A 283 -5.06 0.01 13.40
CA LEU A 283 -4.43 -0.28 12.12
C LEU A 283 -3.12 0.50 11.93
N LEU A 284 -3.06 1.77 12.36
CA LEU A 284 -1.86 2.59 12.36
C LEU A 284 -0.74 1.98 13.22
N VAL A 285 -1.08 1.55 14.45
CA VAL A 285 -0.12 0.89 15.36
C VAL A 285 0.40 -0.40 14.73
N LEU A 286 -0.48 -1.19 14.11
CA LEU A 286 -0.12 -2.43 13.43
C LEU A 286 0.83 -2.18 12.26
N LEU A 287 0.56 -1.17 11.43
CA LEU A 287 1.44 -0.73 10.34
C LEU A 287 2.79 -0.21 10.85
N MET A 288 2.80 0.51 11.97
CA MET A 288 4.04 0.99 12.59
C MET A 288 4.92 -0.17 13.07
N VAL A 289 4.32 -1.19 13.71
CA VAL A 289 5.05 -2.41 14.13
C VAL A 289 5.60 -3.17 12.92
N LEU A 290 4.80 -3.34 11.87
CA LEU A 290 5.24 -3.94 10.62
C LEU A 290 6.39 -3.15 9.99
N GLY A 291 6.26 -1.83 9.89
CA GLY A 291 7.29 -0.96 9.33
C GLY A 291 8.62 -1.04 10.07
N LEU A 292 8.58 -1.03 11.40
CA LEU A 292 9.79 -1.21 12.25
C LEU A 292 10.39 -2.60 12.06
N THR A 293 9.57 -3.62 11.88
CA THR A 293 10.03 -4.99 11.62
C THR A 293 10.75 -5.08 10.26
N TYR A 294 10.16 -4.52 9.21
CA TYR A 294 10.81 -4.43 7.89
C TYR A 294 12.14 -3.66 7.96
N ALA A 295 12.18 -2.51 8.63
CA ALA A 295 13.40 -1.72 8.78
C ALA A 295 14.52 -2.50 9.49
N ARG A 296 14.19 -3.28 10.51
CA ARG A 296 15.14 -4.15 11.22
C ARG A 296 15.63 -5.32 10.35
N LEU A 297 14.75 -5.98 9.60
CA LEU A 297 15.10 -7.09 8.72
C LEU A 297 15.95 -6.64 7.54
N ALA A 298 15.68 -5.48 6.98
CA ALA A 298 16.47 -4.91 5.90
C ALA A 298 17.90 -4.52 6.32
N LYS A 299 18.21 -4.47 7.64
CA LYS A 299 19.48 -3.93 8.18
C LYS A 299 19.83 -2.55 7.61
N VAL A 300 18.83 -1.79 7.22
CA VAL A 300 19.02 -0.40 6.80
C VAL A 300 19.38 0.37 8.06
N LYS A 301 20.62 0.88 8.13
CA LYS A 301 20.97 1.88 9.16
C LYS A 301 20.14 3.12 8.84
N VAL A 302 19.12 3.37 9.65
CA VAL A 302 18.39 4.63 9.67
C VAL A 302 19.28 5.72 10.26
#